data_16c6f1a6e84c2857df0c9e6c8786419e
#
_entry.id   16c6f1a6e84c2857df0c9e6c8786419e
#
_cell.length_a   1.000
_cell.length_b   1.000
_cell.length_c   1.000
_cell.angle_alpha   90.00
_cell.angle_beta   90.00
_cell.angle_gamma   90.00
#
_symmetry.space_group_name_H-M   'P 1'
#
loop_
_entity.id
_entity.type
_entity.pdbx_description
1 polymer ?
#
loop_
_entity_poly.entity_id
_entity_poly.type
_entity_poly.pdbx_seq_one_letter_code
_entity_poly.pdbx_strand_id
1 'polypeptide(L)'
;MHNFALANKKSPDFISELPQIEPKPYSNGHKIKWINHTLTSTEVTPPDNLIKICILIESGEIAITSVSDIANLLGVPAGQLLYILYRKKDNYRTFEIEKKNGKKRVINAPCGGLSILQTRLKPVLEYFYRPKKSAHGFIKGKSIITNAGMHIKKNFVVNIDLENYFESISFARVYGIFKSKPFNFAHPAATVLAQLCTHNGKLPQGACTSPILANIASASLDKQLTQFAGRKKISYSRYADDITFSFNQ
;
A
#
# COMPACT_ATOMS: atom_id res chain seq x y z
N MET A 1 3.99 -10.77 -33.87
CA MET A 1 2.99 -11.10 -32.84
C MET A 1 3.64 -12.07 -31.87
N HIS A 2 4.16 -11.61 -30.76
CA HIS A 2 4.69 -12.48 -29.72
C HIS A 2 3.86 -12.25 -28.46
N ASN A 3 3.05 -13.27 -28.16
CA ASN A 3 2.26 -13.36 -26.94
C ASN A 3 3.19 -13.47 -25.73
N PHE A 4 3.24 -12.43 -24.88
CA PHE A 4 3.75 -12.57 -23.53
C PHE A 4 2.65 -13.20 -22.66
N ALA A 5 2.59 -14.52 -22.68
CA ALA A 5 1.86 -15.29 -21.68
C ALA A 5 2.62 -15.20 -20.35
N LEU A 6 2.10 -14.40 -19.41
CA LEU A 6 2.51 -14.48 -18.01
C LEU A 6 2.08 -15.84 -17.47
N ALA A 7 3.08 -16.69 -17.21
CA ALA A 7 2.89 -17.99 -16.61
C ALA A 7 2.14 -17.86 -15.27
N ASN A 8 0.89 -18.32 -15.24
CA ASN A 8 0.10 -18.54 -14.04
C ASN A 8 0.74 -19.71 -13.25
N LYS A 9 1.75 -19.41 -12.43
CA LYS A 9 2.13 -20.31 -11.35
C LYS A 9 1.05 -20.16 -10.28
N LYS A 10 0.27 -21.22 -10.05
CA LYS A 10 -0.63 -21.37 -8.91
C LYS A 10 0.12 -20.90 -7.66
N SER A 11 -0.41 -19.86 -7.01
CA SER A 11 0.05 -19.45 -5.68
C SER A 11 -0.10 -20.66 -4.76
N PRO A 12 0.94 -21.09 -4.05
CA PRO A 12 0.74 -22.04 -2.95
C PRO A 12 -0.25 -21.40 -1.99
N ASP A 13 -1.15 -22.21 -1.42
CA ASP A 13 -2.10 -21.82 -0.39
C ASP A 13 -1.35 -21.44 0.90
N PHE A 14 -0.68 -20.32 0.89
CA PHE A 14 0.06 -19.78 2.04
C PHE A 14 -0.84 -19.34 3.18
N ILE A 15 -2.17 -19.34 2.96
CA ILE A 15 -3.15 -18.97 3.99
C ILE A 15 -3.34 -20.11 5.00
N SER A 16 -3.08 -21.36 4.62
CA SER A 16 -3.21 -22.52 5.52
C SER A 16 -1.99 -22.76 6.42
N GLU A 17 -0.84 -22.17 6.11
CA GLU A 17 0.40 -22.32 6.87
C GLU A 17 0.70 -21.15 7.83
N LEU A 18 -0.15 -20.14 7.88
CA LEU A 18 -0.05 -19.15 8.96
C LEU A 18 -0.37 -19.86 10.27
N PRO A 19 0.52 -19.79 11.31
CA PRO A 19 0.19 -20.34 12.59
C PRO A 19 -1.16 -19.78 13.01
N GLN A 20 -2.14 -20.66 13.19
CA GLN A 20 -3.42 -20.35 13.80
C GLN A 20 -3.06 -19.91 15.22
N ILE A 21 -2.81 -18.61 15.41
CA ILE A 21 -2.62 -18.05 16.75
C ILE A 21 -4.02 -17.95 17.32
N GLU A 22 -4.51 -19.09 17.82
CA GLU A 22 -5.59 -19.06 18.78
C GLU A 22 -5.09 -18.25 19.97
N PRO A 23 -5.80 -17.18 20.37
CA PRO A 23 -5.48 -16.49 21.59
C PRO A 23 -5.67 -17.48 22.73
N LYS A 24 -4.58 -18.07 23.24
CA LYS A 24 -4.65 -18.85 24.49
C LYS A 24 -5.23 -17.92 25.55
N PRO A 25 -6.36 -18.29 26.17
CA PRO A 25 -6.85 -17.52 27.31
C PRO A 25 -5.75 -17.55 28.37
N TYR A 26 -5.23 -16.36 28.72
CA TYR A 26 -4.40 -16.26 29.92
C TYR A 26 -5.23 -16.76 31.12
N SER A 27 -4.87 -17.90 31.62
CA SER A 27 -5.45 -18.53 32.80
C SER A 27 -4.96 -17.81 34.06
N ASN A 28 -5.50 -16.64 34.32
CA ASN A 28 -5.59 -16.07 35.65
C ASN A 28 -6.90 -15.33 35.72
N GLY A 29 -7.88 -15.90 36.40
CA GLY A 29 -9.24 -15.54 36.75
C GLY A 29 -9.74 -14.10 36.79
N HIS A 30 -9.15 -13.20 36.00
CA HIS A 30 -9.65 -11.85 35.82
C HIS A 30 -10.42 -11.81 34.51
N LYS A 31 -11.73 -11.64 34.59
CA LYS A 31 -12.57 -11.21 33.49
C LYS A 31 -11.87 -10.01 32.87
N ILE A 32 -11.30 -10.20 31.67
CA ILE A 32 -10.77 -9.12 30.85
C ILE A 32 -11.99 -8.26 30.50
N LYS A 33 -12.21 -7.17 31.23
CA LYS A 33 -13.04 -6.09 30.79
C LYS A 33 -12.36 -5.53 29.55
N TRP A 34 -12.84 -5.93 28.37
CA TRP A 34 -12.52 -5.25 27.12
C TRP A 34 -13.02 -3.83 27.25
N ILE A 35 -12.14 -2.92 27.66
CA ILE A 35 -12.43 -1.50 27.60
C ILE A 35 -12.50 -1.23 26.11
N ASN A 36 -13.71 -0.92 25.64
CA ASN A 36 -13.94 -0.34 24.32
C ASN A 36 -13.25 1.04 24.29
N HIS A 37 -11.94 1.08 24.23
CA HIS A 37 -11.23 2.27 23.80
C HIS A 37 -11.46 2.38 22.31
N THR A 38 -12.57 3.00 21.97
CA THR A 38 -12.79 3.57 20.66
C THR A 38 -11.63 4.56 20.46
N LEU A 39 -10.65 4.20 19.64
CA LEU A 39 -9.63 5.13 19.19
C LEU A 39 -10.39 6.31 18.55
N THR A 40 -10.47 7.43 19.21
CA THR A 40 -11.11 8.61 18.67
C THR A 40 -10.16 9.28 17.69
N SER A 41 -10.70 9.87 16.63
CA SER A 41 -9.94 10.53 15.56
C SER A 41 -9.04 11.69 16.04
N THR A 42 -9.23 12.16 17.27
CA THR A 42 -8.43 13.21 17.90
C THR A 42 -7.04 12.76 18.37
N GLU A 43 -6.75 11.45 18.45
CA GLU A 43 -5.44 10.90 18.83
C GLU A 43 -4.56 10.52 17.64
N VAL A 44 -4.87 11.00 16.44
CA VAL A 44 -4.22 10.58 15.18
C VAL A 44 -2.98 11.43 14.85
N THR A 45 -2.42 12.18 15.76
CA THR A 45 -1.09 12.76 15.53
C THR A 45 -0.07 11.63 15.52
N PRO A 46 0.71 11.49 14.43
CA PRO A 46 1.85 10.57 14.46
C PRO A 46 2.73 10.98 15.63
N PRO A 47 3.34 10.02 16.35
CA PRO A 47 4.24 10.37 17.44
C PRO A 47 5.27 11.39 16.92
N ASP A 48 5.53 12.44 17.68
CA ASP A 48 6.51 13.50 17.31
C ASP A 48 7.89 12.93 16.93
N ASN A 49 8.14 11.68 17.31
CA ASN A 49 9.34 10.91 17.03
C ASN A 49 9.28 10.07 15.75
N LEU A 50 8.15 10.03 15.00
CA LEU A 50 8.00 9.10 13.87
C LEU A 50 9.08 9.27 12.81
N ILE A 51 9.40 10.52 12.47
CA ILE A 51 10.46 10.81 11.48
C ILE A 51 11.82 10.34 12.03
N LYS A 52 12.11 10.56 13.32
CA LYS A 52 13.35 10.06 13.94
C LYS A 52 13.43 8.54 13.90
N ILE A 53 12.33 7.84 14.20
CA ILE A 53 12.26 6.38 14.11
C ILE A 53 12.51 5.93 12.67
N CYS A 54 11.91 6.57 11.67
CA CYS A 54 12.14 6.25 10.27
C CYS A 54 13.61 6.45 9.86
N ILE A 55 14.28 7.49 10.34
CA ILE A 55 15.71 7.72 10.11
C ILE A 55 16.54 6.57 10.70
N LEU A 56 16.25 6.15 11.93
CA LEU A 56 16.95 5.05 12.60
C LEU A 56 16.71 3.70 11.93
N ILE A 57 15.53 3.48 11.35
CA ILE A 57 15.24 2.30 10.51
C ILE A 57 16.04 2.36 9.21
N GLU A 58 16.08 3.51 8.54
CA GLU A 58 16.79 3.68 7.26
C GLU A 58 18.31 3.54 7.43
N SER A 59 18.87 4.02 8.54
CA SER A 59 20.30 3.85 8.89
C SER A 59 20.64 2.42 9.33
N GLY A 60 19.65 1.60 9.69
CA GLY A 60 19.83 0.26 10.21
C GLY A 60 20.12 0.18 11.71
N GLU A 61 20.04 1.30 12.43
CA GLU A 61 20.22 1.35 13.90
C GLU A 61 19.04 0.69 14.64
N ILE A 62 17.85 0.73 14.02
CA ILE A 62 16.65 0.01 14.52
C ILE A 62 16.17 -0.97 13.47
N ALA A 63 16.03 -2.23 13.88
CA ALA A 63 15.42 -3.28 13.07
C ALA A 63 13.97 -3.54 13.53
N ILE A 64 13.05 -3.56 12.59
CA ILE A 64 11.64 -3.92 12.83
C ILE A 64 11.49 -5.42 12.58
N THR A 65 11.41 -6.18 13.67
CA THR A 65 11.52 -7.65 13.64
C THR A 65 10.25 -8.37 14.07
N SER A 66 9.43 -7.71 14.86
CA SER A 66 8.28 -8.35 15.54
C SER A 66 6.97 -7.60 15.34
N VAL A 67 5.87 -8.24 15.71
CA VAL A 67 4.54 -7.60 15.79
C VAL A 67 4.53 -6.46 16.81
N SER A 68 5.28 -6.62 17.91
CA SER A 68 5.40 -5.59 18.95
C SER A 68 6.09 -4.34 18.41
N ASP A 69 7.10 -4.49 17.56
CA ASP A 69 7.78 -3.33 16.94
C ASP A 69 6.82 -2.53 16.05
N ILE A 70 5.95 -3.25 15.29
CA ILE A 70 4.91 -2.60 14.49
C ILE A 70 3.87 -1.92 15.38
N ALA A 71 3.47 -2.55 16.47
CA ALA A 71 2.53 -1.95 17.41
C ALA A 71 3.09 -0.66 18.02
N ASN A 72 4.36 -0.68 18.43
CA ASN A 72 5.08 0.50 18.93
C ASN A 72 5.20 1.60 17.84
N LEU A 73 5.56 1.22 16.61
CA LEU A 73 5.64 2.14 15.48
C LEU A 73 4.30 2.83 15.19
N LEU A 74 3.19 2.10 15.34
CA LEU A 74 1.84 2.61 15.12
C LEU A 74 1.22 3.24 16.38
N GLY A 75 1.92 3.23 17.52
CA GLY A 75 1.47 3.80 18.78
C GLY A 75 0.25 3.12 19.37
N VAL A 76 0.18 1.78 19.30
CA VAL A 76 -0.92 0.98 19.86
C VAL A 76 -0.39 -0.24 20.64
N PRO A 77 -1.13 -0.77 21.62
CA PRO A 77 -0.80 -2.05 22.23
C PRO A 77 -0.81 -3.20 21.22
N ALA A 78 0.16 -4.14 21.31
CA ALA A 78 0.25 -5.27 20.38
C ALA A 78 -1.03 -6.13 20.34
N GLY A 79 -1.67 -6.34 21.50
CA GLY A 79 -2.96 -7.04 21.58
C GLY A 79 -4.08 -6.34 20.82
N GLN A 80 -4.11 -5.00 20.83
CA GLN A 80 -5.09 -4.22 20.08
C GLN A 80 -4.85 -4.31 18.57
N LEU A 81 -3.58 -4.23 18.13
CA LEU A 81 -3.20 -4.43 16.73
C LEU A 81 -3.68 -5.79 16.24
N LEU A 82 -3.38 -6.86 16.97
CA LEU A 82 -3.80 -8.23 16.62
C LEU A 82 -5.32 -8.40 16.62
N TYR A 83 -6.02 -7.80 17.59
CA TYR A 83 -7.49 -7.82 17.61
C TYR A 83 -8.10 -7.16 16.38
N ILE A 84 -7.60 -5.97 15.99
CA ILE A 84 -8.08 -5.26 14.79
C ILE A 84 -7.82 -6.11 13.53
N LEU A 85 -6.67 -6.77 13.43
CA LEU A 85 -6.34 -7.64 12.30
C LEU A 85 -7.21 -8.92 12.29
N TYR A 86 -7.49 -9.51 13.44
CA TYR A 86 -8.38 -10.67 13.57
C TYR A 86 -9.81 -10.30 13.12
N ARG A 87 -10.32 -9.14 13.54
CA ARG A 87 -11.63 -8.60 13.18
C ARG A 87 -11.60 -7.75 11.89
N LYS A 88 -10.60 -7.94 11.05
CA LYS A 88 -10.36 -7.06 9.89
C LYS A 88 -11.55 -6.98 8.93
N LYS A 89 -12.28 -8.08 8.72
CA LYS A 89 -13.46 -8.10 7.84
C LYS A 89 -14.54 -7.12 8.31
N ASP A 90 -14.73 -6.99 9.62
CA ASP A 90 -15.72 -6.10 10.22
C ASP A 90 -15.28 -4.64 10.17
N ASN A 91 -14.01 -4.39 9.88
CA ASN A 91 -13.42 -3.05 9.78
C ASN A 91 -13.31 -2.55 8.33
N TYR A 92 -14.12 -3.08 7.42
CA TYR A 92 -14.28 -2.55 6.06
C TYR A 92 -15.75 -2.22 5.79
N ARG A 93 -15.97 -1.04 5.18
CA ARG A 93 -17.26 -0.67 4.60
C ARG A 93 -17.16 -0.82 3.09
N THR A 94 -17.97 -1.69 2.52
CA THR A 94 -18.06 -1.90 1.07
C THR A 94 -19.25 -1.13 0.51
N PHE A 95 -19.03 -0.35 -0.55
CA PHE A 95 -20.07 0.36 -1.29
C PHE A 95 -19.67 0.51 -2.76
N GLU A 96 -20.66 0.80 -3.61
CA GLU A 96 -20.46 0.97 -5.04
C GLU A 96 -20.53 2.46 -5.43
N ILE A 97 -19.66 2.87 -6.35
CA ILE A 97 -19.69 4.19 -6.98
C ILE A 97 -19.90 3.97 -8.48
N GLU A 98 -20.85 4.68 -9.07
CA GLU A 98 -21.08 4.65 -10.51
C GLU A 98 -19.98 5.41 -11.26
N LYS A 99 -19.41 4.79 -12.29
CA LYS A 99 -18.47 5.43 -13.21
C LYS A 99 -19.23 6.20 -14.29
N LYS A 100 -18.59 7.18 -14.93
CA LYS A 100 -19.16 7.95 -16.04
C LYS A 100 -19.70 7.09 -17.21
N ASN A 101 -19.21 5.87 -17.34
CA ASN A 101 -19.62 4.93 -18.38
C ASN A 101 -20.73 3.95 -17.91
N GLY A 102 -21.41 4.22 -16.80
CA GLY A 102 -22.46 3.40 -16.21
C GLY A 102 -21.97 2.14 -15.49
N LYS A 103 -20.68 1.80 -15.55
CA LYS A 103 -20.13 0.65 -14.79
C LYS A 103 -19.98 1.03 -13.32
N LYS A 104 -20.16 0.05 -12.44
CA LYS A 104 -19.97 0.21 -11.01
C LYS A 104 -18.53 -0.07 -10.60
N ARG A 105 -18.02 0.72 -9.63
CA ARG A 105 -16.74 0.52 -8.98
C ARG A 105 -16.99 0.16 -7.51
N VAL A 106 -16.51 -0.98 -7.08
CA VAL A 106 -16.60 -1.42 -5.68
C VAL A 106 -15.50 -0.74 -4.87
N ILE A 107 -15.89 -0.05 -3.81
CA ILE A 107 -14.97 0.60 -2.88
C ILE A 107 -15.00 -0.17 -1.57
N ASN A 108 -13.83 -0.57 -1.11
CA ASN A 108 -13.62 -1.21 0.18
C ASN A 108 -12.84 -0.22 1.08
N ALA A 109 -13.57 0.60 1.82
CA ALA A 109 -12.99 1.60 2.68
C ALA A 109 -12.76 1.04 4.09
N PRO A 110 -11.53 1.10 4.63
CA PRO A 110 -11.29 0.73 6.02
C PRO A 110 -12.01 1.69 6.94
N CYS A 111 -12.55 1.17 8.05
CA CYS A 111 -13.23 1.95 9.08
C CYS A 111 -12.74 1.56 10.48
N GLY A 112 -13.19 2.27 11.50
CA GLY A 112 -12.82 2.00 12.89
C GLY A 112 -11.30 1.96 13.12
N GLY A 113 -10.85 1.04 13.96
CA GLY A 113 -9.44 0.88 14.31
C GLY A 113 -8.51 0.63 13.14
N LEU A 114 -8.98 -0.09 12.10
CA LEU A 114 -8.20 -0.36 10.89
C LEU A 114 -7.87 0.93 10.13
N SER A 115 -8.84 1.82 9.99
CA SER A 115 -8.63 3.12 9.34
C SER A 115 -7.59 3.96 10.09
N ILE A 116 -7.64 3.96 11.42
CA ILE A 116 -6.69 4.70 12.25
C ILE A 116 -5.28 4.12 12.09
N LEU A 117 -5.12 2.80 12.14
CA LEU A 117 -3.81 2.16 11.97
C LEU A 117 -3.22 2.46 10.59
N GLN A 118 -4.03 2.42 9.52
CA GLN A 118 -3.56 2.76 8.18
C GLN A 118 -3.20 4.25 8.06
N THR A 119 -3.95 5.14 8.72
CA THR A 119 -3.62 6.57 8.75
C THR A 119 -2.29 6.83 9.46
N ARG A 120 -2.01 6.10 10.55
CA ARG A 120 -0.72 6.18 11.25
C ARG A 120 0.44 5.56 10.47
N LEU A 121 0.17 4.52 9.66
CA LEU A 121 1.17 3.90 8.79
C LEU A 121 1.52 4.78 7.58
N LYS A 122 0.57 5.56 7.07
CA LYS A 122 0.76 6.35 5.86
C LYS A 122 1.99 7.27 5.89
N PRO A 123 2.27 8.06 6.94
CA PRO A 123 3.49 8.88 7.03
C PRO A 123 4.79 8.07 6.96
N VAL A 124 4.81 6.83 7.51
CA VAL A 124 5.96 5.92 7.39
C VAL A 124 6.19 5.56 5.93
N LEU A 125 5.14 5.18 5.21
CA LEU A 125 5.22 4.88 3.79
C LEU A 125 5.68 6.10 2.98
N GLU A 126 5.17 7.29 3.29
CA GLU A 126 5.55 8.56 2.65
C GLU A 126 7.02 8.88 2.88
N TYR A 127 7.54 8.63 4.07
CA TYR A 127 8.96 8.84 4.39
C TYR A 127 9.86 7.97 3.51
N PHE A 128 9.55 6.69 3.37
CA PHE A 128 10.37 5.74 2.60
C PHE A 128 10.16 5.80 1.09
N TYR A 129 9.04 6.36 0.63
CA TYR A 129 8.74 6.42 -0.79
C TYR A 129 9.60 7.49 -1.49
N ARG A 130 10.34 7.07 -2.50
CA ARG A 130 11.13 7.94 -3.39
C ARG A 130 10.48 7.96 -4.78
N PRO A 131 9.62 8.96 -5.08
CA PRO A 131 8.86 9.00 -6.33
C PRO A 131 9.78 9.14 -7.54
N LYS A 132 9.48 8.41 -8.61
CA LYS A 132 10.12 8.57 -9.91
C LYS A 132 9.65 9.88 -10.57
N LYS A 133 10.51 10.47 -11.41
CA LYS A 133 10.14 11.71 -12.14
C LYS A 133 8.90 11.53 -13.00
N SER A 134 8.75 10.36 -13.63
CA SER A 134 7.63 9.97 -14.49
C SER A 134 6.32 9.67 -13.76
N ALA A 135 6.33 9.40 -12.46
CA ALA A 135 5.11 9.16 -11.69
C ALA A 135 4.52 10.49 -11.20
N HIS A 136 3.20 10.69 -11.40
CA HIS A 136 2.50 11.93 -11.05
C HIS A 136 1.28 11.71 -10.15
N GLY A 137 0.58 10.59 -10.25
CA GLY A 137 -0.59 10.31 -9.42
C GLY A 137 -0.23 10.05 -7.96
N PHE A 138 -1.03 10.57 -7.02
CA PHE A 138 -0.89 10.36 -5.58
C PHE A 138 0.45 10.82 -4.98
N ILE A 139 1.08 11.83 -5.56
CA ILE A 139 2.38 12.36 -5.14
C ILE A 139 2.21 13.82 -4.74
N LYS A 140 2.71 14.18 -3.55
CA LYS A 140 2.70 15.56 -3.07
C LYS A 140 3.45 16.47 -4.05
N GLY A 141 2.85 17.61 -4.40
CA GLY A 141 3.42 18.58 -5.34
C GLY A 141 3.28 18.20 -6.81
N LYS A 142 2.65 17.06 -7.15
CA LYS A 142 2.30 16.67 -8.51
C LYS A 142 0.80 16.61 -8.73
N SER A 143 0.36 16.78 -9.98
CA SER A 143 -1.06 16.83 -10.36
C SER A 143 -1.25 16.33 -11.79
N ILE A 144 -2.50 16.29 -12.24
CA ILE A 144 -2.83 16.04 -13.66
C ILE A 144 -2.19 17.10 -14.58
N ILE A 145 -2.06 18.36 -14.10
CA ILE A 145 -1.42 19.44 -14.86
C ILE A 145 0.08 19.16 -15.05
N THR A 146 0.78 18.73 -13.99
CA THR A 146 2.20 18.38 -14.10
C THR A 146 2.42 17.14 -14.96
N ASN A 147 1.47 16.19 -14.98
CA ASN A 147 1.48 15.04 -15.87
C ASN A 147 1.30 15.47 -17.33
N ALA A 148 0.26 16.24 -17.64
CA ALA A 148 -0.01 16.75 -18.98
C ALA A 148 1.12 17.64 -19.51
N GLY A 149 1.78 18.40 -18.61
CA GLY A 149 2.92 19.25 -18.94
C GLY A 149 4.10 18.51 -19.59
N MET A 150 4.26 17.20 -19.32
CA MET A 150 5.30 16.37 -19.95
C MET A 150 5.03 16.07 -21.43
N HIS A 151 3.80 16.28 -21.89
CA HIS A 151 3.32 15.90 -23.22
C HIS A 151 2.94 17.11 -24.09
N ILE A 152 3.25 18.33 -23.64
CA ILE A 152 3.00 19.56 -24.41
C ILE A 152 3.89 19.59 -25.66
N LYS A 153 3.35 20.13 -26.77
CA LYS A 153 4.04 20.25 -28.07
C LYS A 153 4.46 18.89 -28.63
N LYS A 154 3.63 17.88 -28.46
CA LYS A 154 3.79 16.55 -29.05
C LYS A 154 2.71 16.31 -30.09
N ASN A 155 3.12 15.73 -31.25
CA ASN A 155 2.22 15.42 -32.35
C ASN A 155 1.35 14.19 -32.05
N PHE A 156 1.93 13.24 -31.33
CA PHE A 156 1.26 11.97 -30.97
C PHE A 156 1.24 11.77 -29.47
N VAL A 157 0.08 11.42 -28.93
CA VAL A 157 -0.12 11.07 -27.52
C VAL A 157 -0.89 9.76 -27.46
N VAL A 158 -0.34 8.78 -26.76
CA VAL A 158 -0.94 7.46 -26.54
C VAL A 158 -1.18 7.28 -25.07
N ASN A 159 -2.43 6.99 -24.69
CA ASN A 159 -2.83 6.68 -23.32
C ASN A 159 -3.17 5.20 -23.21
N ILE A 160 -2.71 4.57 -22.13
CA ILE A 160 -2.94 3.18 -21.79
C ILE A 160 -3.42 3.12 -20.35
N ASP A 161 -4.57 2.49 -20.10
CA ASP A 161 -5.13 2.28 -18.77
C ASP A 161 -4.71 0.91 -18.23
N LEU A 162 -4.28 0.85 -16.96
CA LEU A 162 -3.96 -0.39 -16.27
C LEU A 162 -5.23 -0.95 -15.61
N GLU A 163 -5.80 -1.97 -16.22
CA GLU A 163 -7.01 -2.61 -15.71
C GLU A 163 -6.82 -3.16 -14.30
N ASN A 164 -7.81 -2.91 -13.43
CA ASN A 164 -7.82 -3.39 -12.03
C ASN A 164 -6.53 -3.05 -11.25
N TYR A 165 -5.98 -1.87 -11.49
CA TYR A 165 -4.66 -1.45 -11.00
C TYR A 165 -4.40 -1.78 -9.53
N PHE A 166 -5.28 -1.35 -8.61
CA PHE A 166 -5.11 -1.65 -7.18
C PHE A 166 -5.27 -3.14 -6.88
N GLU A 167 -6.28 -3.77 -7.47
CA GLU A 167 -6.60 -5.17 -7.22
C GLU A 167 -5.58 -6.15 -7.83
N SER A 168 -4.81 -5.71 -8.82
CA SER A 168 -3.69 -6.48 -9.39
C SER A 168 -2.51 -6.60 -8.42
N ILE A 169 -2.45 -5.75 -7.39
CA ILE A 169 -1.40 -5.76 -6.39
C ILE A 169 -1.80 -6.70 -5.25
N SER A 170 -1.24 -7.90 -5.29
CA SER A 170 -1.53 -8.96 -4.33
C SER A 170 -0.88 -8.72 -2.96
N PHE A 171 -1.38 -9.46 -1.95
CA PHE A 171 -0.76 -9.55 -0.62
C PHE A 171 0.75 -9.87 -0.73
N ALA A 172 1.12 -10.86 -1.54
CA ALA A 172 2.52 -11.23 -1.73
C ALA A 172 3.38 -10.07 -2.25
N ARG A 173 2.82 -9.23 -3.13
CA ARG A 173 3.51 -8.04 -3.62
C ARG A 173 3.71 -7.00 -2.53
N VAL A 174 2.67 -6.74 -1.72
CA VAL A 174 2.74 -5.81 -0.58
C VAL A 174 3.70 -6.32 0.49
N TYR A 175 3.64 -7.62 0.81
CA TYR A 175 4.60 -8.27 1.70
C TYR A 175 6.05 -8.10 1.19
N GLY A 176 6.28 -8.33 -0.10
CA GLY A 176 7.59 -8.15 -0.75
C GLY A 176 8.11 -6.72 -0.64
N ILE A 177 7.25 -5.70 -0.70
CA ILE A 177 7.62 -4.30 -0.46
C ILE A 177 8.23 -4.14 0.93
N PHE A 178 7.55 -4.62 1.98
CA PHE A 178 8.03 -4.49 3.35
C PHE A 178 9.28 -5.34 3.64
N LYS A 179 9.47 -6.46 2.93
CA LYS A 179 10.68 -7.28 3.01
C LYS A 179 11.89 -6.69 2.31
N SER A 180 11.68 -5.82 1.33
CA SER A 180 12.74 -5.25 0.50
C SER A 180 13.20 -3.89 1.03
N LYS A 181 14.40 -3.46 0.61
CA LYS A 181 14.85 -2.09 0.85
C LYS A 181 13.85 -1.08 0.24
N PRO A 182 13.58 0.04 0.91
CA PRO A 182 14.28 0.58 2.09
C PRO A 182 13.74 0.07 3.44
N PHE A 183 12.62 -0.67 3.48
CA PHE A 183 12.00 -1.14 4.74
C PHE A 183 12.83 -2.24 5.41
N ASN A 184 13.14 -3.30 4.68
CA ASN A 184 13.92 -4.45 5.15
C ASN A 184 13.41 -5.09 6.45
N PHE A 185 12.06 -5.11 6.66
CA PHE A 185 11.44 -5.63 7.87
C PHE A 185 11.51 -7.16 7.92
N ALA A 186 11.60 -7.72 9.12
CA ALA A 186 11.57 -9.17 9.30
C ALA A 186 10.20 -9.77 8.93
N HIS A 187 10.16 -11.09 8.74
CA HIS A 187 8.96 -11.80 8.28
C HIS A 187 7.69 -11.48 9.09
N PRO A 188 7.69 -11.54 10.44
CA PRO A 188 6.46 -11.28 11.22
C PRO A 188 5.95 -9.86 11.04
N ALA A 189 6.84 -8.88 11.06
CA ALA A 189 6.50 -7.46 10.88
C ALA A 189 5.95 -7.17 9.48
N ALA A 190 6.62 -7.66 8.43
CA ALA A 190 6.19 -7.51 7.04
C ALA A 190 4.82 -8.18 6.79
N THR A 191 4.56 -9.34 7.40
CA THR A 191 3.28 -10.05 7.31
C THR A 191 2.15 -9.21 7.91
N VAL A 192 2.33 -8.69 9.12
CA VAL A 192 1.34 -7.85 9.81
C VAL A 192 1.02 -6.59 8.99
N LEU A 193 2.04 -5.91 8.45
CA LEU A 193 1.83 -4.72 7.64
C LEU A 193 1.14 -5.03 6.30
N ALA A 194 1.50 -6.15 5.67
CA ALA A 194 0.81 -6.60 4.46
C ALA A 194 -0.67 -6.96 4.75
N GLN A 195 -0.95 -7.61 5.87
CA GLN A 195 -2.32 -7.85 6.32
C GLN A 195 -3.07 -6.56 6.60
N LEU A 196 -2.44 -5.58 7.24
CA LEU A 196 -3.04 -4.28 7.54
C LEU A 196 -3.45 -3.53 6.27
N CYS A 197 -2.65 -3.63 5.20
CA CYS A 197 -2.82 -2.86 3.96
C CYS A 197 -3.65 -3.57 2.88
N THR A 198 -3.94 -4.87 3.01
CA THR A 198 -4.67 -5.63 1.99
C THR A 198 -6.05 -6.07 2.48
N HIS A 199 -7.00 -6.21 1.56
CA HIS A 199 -8.32 -6.78 1.79
C HIS A 199 -8.56 -7.91 0.78
N ASN A 200 -9.02 -9.07 1.24
CA ASN A 200 -9.22 -10.26 0.39
C ASN A 200 -7.98 -10.58 -0.47
N GLY A 201 -6.78 -10.49 0.12
CA GLY A 201 -5.52 -10.82 -0.56
C GLY A 201 -5.03 -9.80 -1.59
N LYS A 202 -5.68 -8.64 -1.71
CA LYS A 202 -5.38 -7.60 -2.72
C LYS A 202 -5.36 -6.21 -2.08
N LEU A 203 -4.77 -5.24 -2.77
CA LEU A 203 -4.78 -3.85 -2.34
C LEU A 203 -6.19 -3.26 -2.57
N PRO A 204 -6.90 -2.79 -1.54
CA PRO A 204 -8.27 -2.33 -1.69
C PRO A 204 -8.36 -0.93 -2.33
N GLN A 205 -9.39 -0.70 -3.14
CA GLN A 205 -9.80 0.64 -3.52
C GLN A 205 -10.55 1.28 -2.35
N GLY A 206 -10.04 2.42 -1.83
CA GLY A 206 -10.65 3.15 -0.72
C GLY A 206 -9.80 3.21 0.55
N ALA A 207 -8.69 2.49 0.64
CA ALA A 207 -7.75 2.59 1.74
C ALA A 207 -6.73 3.72 1.53
N CYS A 208 -6.41 4.46 2.59
CA CYS A 208 -5.49 5.60 2.53
C CYS A 208 -4.03 5.19 2.23
N THR A 209 -3.66 3.93 2.48
CA THR A 209 -2.33 3.37 2.18
C THR A 209 -2.21 2.84 0.76
N SER A 210 -3.33 2.51 0.11
CA SER A 210 -3.32 1.90 -1.23
C SER A 210 -2.64 2.75 -2.30
N PRO A 211 -2.85 4.07 -2.40
CA PRO A 211 -2.23 4.88 -3.43
C PRO A 211 -0.69 4.87 -3.38
N ILE A 212 -0.12 4.99 -2.18
CA ILE A 212 1.33 5.02 -2.02
C ILE A 212 1.95 3.64 -2.23
N LEU A 213 1.31 2.57 -1.74
CA LEU A 213 1.76 1.19 -1.97
C LEU A 213 1.68 0.82 -3.44
N ALA A 214 0.65 1.26 -4.16
CA ALA A 214 0.54 1.07 -5.60
C ALA A 214 1.67 1.77 -6.35
N ASN A 215 2.03 2.98 -5.97
CA ASN A 215 3.18 3.68 -6.53
C ASN A 215 4.50 2.96 -6.25
N ILE A 216 4.72 2.46 -5.04
CA ILE A 216 5.92 1.68 -4.69
C ILE A 216 5.97 0.39 -5.52
N ALA A 217 4.85 -0.34 -5.64
CA ALA A 217 4.75 -1.54 -6.45
C ALA A 217 5.07 -1.28 -7.93
N SER A 218 4.68 -0.12 -8.45
CA SER A 218 4.89 0.28 -9.86
C SER A 218 6.29 0.85 -10.14
N ALA A 219 7.13 1.04 -9.13
CA ALA A 219 8.44 1.68 -9.31
C ALA A 219 9.36 0.94 -10.30
N SER A 220 9.27 -0.39 -10.37
CA SER A 220 10.01 -1.20 -11.34
C SER A 220 9.47 -1.02 -12.77
N LEU A 221 8.14 -0.98 -12.93
CA LEU A 221 7.48 -0.68 -14.19
C LEU A 221 7.89 0.71 -14.69
N ASP A 222 7.79 1.73 -13.82
CA ASP A 222 8.19 3.10 -14.16
C ASP A 222 9.66 3.18 -14.60
N LYS A 223 10.55 2.41 -13.94
CA LYS A 223 11.97 2.34 -14.34
C LYS A 223 12.13 1.76 -15.76
N GLN A 224 11.49 0.64 -16.04
CA GLN A 224 11.59 -0.04 -17.33
C GLN A 224 11.00 0.80 -18.46
N LEU A 225 9.80 1.39 -18.25
CA LEU A 225 9.15 2.23 -19.24
C LEU A 225 9.88 3.55 -19.48
N THR A 226 10.48 4.14 -18.43
CA THR A 226 11.34 5.33 -18.58
C THR A 226 12.58 5.01 -19.43
N GLN A 227 13.22 3.86 -19.22
CA GLN A 227 14.36 3.43 -20.00
C GLN A 227 14.00 3.13 -21.47
N PHE A 228 12.88 2.45 -21.69
CA PHE A 228 12.35 2.20 -23.03
C PHE A 228 12.07 3.51 -23.77
N ALA A 229 11.34 4.42 -23.14
CA ALA A 229 10.99 5.73 -23.68
C ALA A 229 12.24 6.56 -24.05
N GLY A 230 13.23 6.58 -23.14
CA GLY A 230 14.51 7.28 -23.38
C GLY A 230 15.25 6.76 -24.61
N ARG A 231 15.33 5.43 -24.80
CA ARG A 231 15.97 4.82 -26.00
C ARG A 231 15.26 5.20 -27.30
N LYS A 232 13.95 5.43 -27.25
CA LYS A 232 13.12 5.74 -28.41
C LYS A 232 12.88 7.24 -28.58
N LYS A 233 13.46 8.10 -27.71
CA LYS A 233 13.22 9.55 -27.67
C LYS A 233 11.73 9.92 -27.49
N ILE A 234 11.00 9.10 -26.72
CA ILE A 234 9.59 9.23 -26.39
C ILE A 234 9.47 9.80 -24.99
N SER A 235 8.51 10.69 -24.72
CA SER A 235 8.15 11.09 -23.35
C SER A 235 7.26 10.03 -22.70
N TYR A 236 7.49 9.73 -21.43
CA TYR A 236 6.70 8.79 -20.64
C TYR A 236 6.30 9.41 -19.32
N SER A 237 5.05 9.24 -18.95
CA SER A 237 4.56 9.53 -17.60
C SER A 237 3.47 8.56 -17.17
N ARG A 238 3.20 8.50 -15.87
CA ARG A 238 2.11 7.72 -15.29
C ARG A 238 1.36 8.55 -14.25
N TYR A 239 0.05 8.60 -14.36
CA TYR A 239 -0.85 9.15 -13.36
C TYR A 239 -1.74 8.03 -12.81
N ALA A 240 -1.38 7.48 -11.65
CA ALA A 240 -2.03 6.29 -11.08
C ALA A 240 -1.97 5.08 -12.02
N ASP A 241 -3.12 4.66 -12.54
CA ASP A 241 -3.34 3.62 -13.54
C ASP A 241 -3.14 4.08 -14.99
N ASP A 242 -3.22 5.40 -15.25
CA ASP A 242 -3.05 5.96 -16.59
C ASP A 242 -1.57 6.11 -16.98
N ILE A 243 -1.15 5.43 -18.02
CA ILE A 243 0.17 5.54 -18.64
C ILE A 243 0.06 6.40 -19.90
N THR A 244 0.92 7.40 -20.02
CA THR A 244 0.96 8.26 -21.20
C THR A 244 2.33 8.19 -21.86
N PHE A 245 2.34 7.95 -23.16
CA PHE A 245 3.49 8.13 -24.04
C PHE A 245 3.23 9.26 -25.04
N SER A 246 4.27 10.03 -25.39
CA SER A 246 4.14 11.02 -26.44
C SER A 246 5.45 11.24 -27.19
N PHE A 247 5.34 11.58 -28.48
CA PHE A 247 6.49 11.74 -29.36
C PHE A 247 6.17 12.68 -30.53
N ASN A 248 7.23 13.11 -31.22
CA ASN A 248 7.21 13.79 -32.48
C ASN A 248 7.94 12.91 -33.49
N GLN A 249 7.40 12.82 -34.69
CA GLN A 249 8.12 12.29 -35.85
C GLN A 249 8.84 13.42 -36.53
#